data_1d58577ff97d6e1baa6765f434ab5c5d
#
_entry.id   1d58577ff97d6e1baa6765f434ab5c5d
#
_cell.length_a   1.000
_cell.length_b   1.000
_cell.length_c   1.000
_cell.angle_alpha   90.00
_cell.angle_beta   90.00
_cell.angle_gamma   90.00
#
_symmetry.space_group_name_H-M   'P 1'
#
loop_
_entity.id
_entity.type
_entity.pdbx_description
1 polymer ?
#
loop_
_entity_poly.entity_id
_entity_poly.type
_entity_poly.pdbx_seq_one_letter_code
_entity_poly.pdbx_strand_id
1 'polypeptide(L)'
;MSETEQRPVLVVDFGAQYAQLIARRVREASVYSEIVPHTITAAEVAAKNPVGIVLSGGPSSVYEPGSPSLDKGILELGIPTLGICYGFQVMATQLGGEVAQTGRREYGATDVTITGGGGTLLAGQPEQQTTWMSHGDSVSKAPDGFEVLASSDATPVAAFASDERKLYGVQWHPEVKHSEFGQRVLENFLHTAAGIPADWNAGNVIAEQVARIRHQIGTGRVICGLSGGVDSAVAAALVHEAVGDQLTCVFVDHGLLRQDERRQVEEDYVKATGVRLITIDAEKQFLDALAGVTDPETKRKIIGREFIRTFEQAQADLVAETAADGDPVRFLVQGTLYPDVVESGGGSGTANIKSHHNVGGLPEDLQFELVEPLRALFKDEVREIGRQLGLPEVIVARQPFPGPGLGIRIIGSVDKERLEILRHADAIARAELTLAGLDNSIWQCPVVLLADVRSVGVQGDGRTYGHPIVLRPVSSEDAMTADWTRLPYDVLAKISNRITNEVKDVNRVVLDVTSKPPGTIEWE
;
A
#
# COMPACT_ATOMS: atom_id res chain seq x y z
N MET A 1 31.68 -8.79 8.86
CA MET A 1 31.46 -7.80 7.81
C MET A 1 30.43 -6.85 8.40
N SER A 2 30.69 -5.55 8.51
CA SER A 2 29.76 -4.57 9.08
C SER A 2 28.48 -4.60 8.28
N GLU A 3 27.34 -4.76 8.97
CA GLU A 3 26.03 -4.46 8.43
C GLU A 3 26.09 -3.03 7.85
N THR A 4 26.05 -2.90 6.55
CA THR A 4 25.81 -1.62 5.89
C THR A 4 24.32 -1.36 6.08
N GLU A 5 23.97 -0.84 7.24
CA GLU A 5 22.66 -0.31 7.52
C GLU A 5 22.36 0.75 6.46
N GLN A 6 21.34 0.53 5.64
CA GLN A 6 21.03 1.39 4.49
C GLN A 6 20.61 2.76 5.02
N ARG A 7 21.38 3.79 4.66
CA ARG A 7 21.15 5.17 5.12
C ARG A 7 19.94 5.76 4.40
N PRO A 8 18.88 6.20 5.12
CA PRO A 8 17.65 6.67 4.49
C PRO A 8 17.76 8.11 3.97
N VAL A 9 16.88 8.46 3.03
CA VAL A 9 16.36 9.81 2.89
C VAL A 9 15.20 9.95 3.87
N LEU A 10 15.27 10.92 4.78
CA LEU A 10 14.17 11.17 5.72
C LEU A 10 13.14 12.10 5.10
N VAL A 11 11.89 11.68 5.10
CA VAL A 11 10.74 12.51 4.72
C VAL A 11 10.09 13.01 6.00
N VAL A 12 10.25 14.30 6.28
CA VAL A 12 9.66 14.95 7.47
C VAL A 12 8.21 15.28 7.17
N ASP A 13 7.29 14.67 7.92
CA ASP A 13 5.84 14.83 7.73
C ASP A 13 5.29 15.98 8.58
N PHE A 14 4.79 17.02 7.91
CA PHE A 14 4.10 18.16 8.53
C PHE A 14 2.58 17.96 8.63
N GLY A 15 2.06 16.76 8.38
CA GLY A 15 0.66 16.42 8.55
C GLY A 15 -0.19 16.60 7.29
N ALA A 16 0.42 16.71 6.11
CA ALA A 16 -0.28 16.66 4.83
C ALA A 16 -0.40 15.22 4.29
N GLN A 17 -1.37 14.99 3.42
CA GLN A 17 -1.65 13.65 2.85
C GLN A 17 -0.51 13.07 1.99
N TYR A 18 0.51 13.84 1.64
CA TYR A 18 1.48 13.49 0.60
C TYR A 18 2.83 12.98 1.11
N ALA A 19 3.08 12.90 2.43
CA ALA A 19 4.36 12.40 2.94
C ALA A 19 4.66 10.96 2.48
N GLN A 20 3.65 10.09 2.47
CA GLN A 20 3.77 8.72 1.95
C GLN A 20 4.06 8.71 0.45
N LEU A 21 3.42 9.61 -0.31
CA LEU A 21 3.65 9.73 -1.75
C LEU A 21 5.06 10.23 -2.06
N ILE A 22 5.57 11.21 -1.30
CA ILE A 22 6.96 11.68 -1.41
C ILE A 22 7.94 10.53 -1.15
N ALA A 23 7.74 9.79 -0.04
CA ALA A 23 8.60 8.65 0.30
C ALA A 23 8.60 7.60 -0.82
N ARG A 24 7.44 7.31 -1.40
CA ARG A 24 7.30 6.40 -2.54
C ARG A 24 8.03 6.92 -3.79
N ARG A 25 7.91 8.22 -4.13
CA ARG A 25 8.62 8.82 -5.27
C ARG A 25 10.14 8.78 -5.11
N VAL A 26 10.65 8.94 -3.89
CA VAL A 26 12.07 8.74 -3.58
C VAL A 26 12.48 7.29 -3.85
N ARG A 27 11.65 6.31 -3.49
CA ARG A 27 11.88 4.88 -3.78
C ARG A 27 11.81 4.56 -5.27
N GLU A 28 10.91 5.18 -6.01
CA GLU A 28 10.85 5.08 -7.47
C GLU A 28 12.12 5.61 -8.15
N ALA A 29 12.83 6.55 -7.51
CA ALA A 29 14.18 6.97 -7.90
C ALA A 29 15.29 6.02 -7.39
N SER A 30 14.95 4.81 -6.96
CA SER A 30 15.87 3.80 -6.44
C SER A 30 16.69 4.25 -5.22
N VAL A 31 16.08 5.01 -4.32
CA VAL A 31 16.68 5.48 -3.06
C VAL A 31 15.80 5.09 -1.87
N TYR A 32 16.41 4.55 -0.81
CA TYR A 32 15.68 4.18 0.41
C TYR A 32 15.17 5.42 1.16
N SER A 33 13.93 5.40 1.64
CA SER A 33 13.31 6.50 2.37
C SER A 33 12.57 6.05 3.63
N GLU A 34 12.53 6.92 4.65
CA GLU A 34 11.75 6.76 5.87
C GLU A 34 10.95 8.03 6.16
N ILE A 35 9.71 7.86 6.65
CA ILE A 35 8.89 8.98 7.12
C ILE A 35 9.13 9.18 8.61
N VAL A 36 9.33 10.45 9.00
CA VAL A 36 9.50 10.85 10.39
C VAL A 36 8.59 12.04 10.72
N PRO A 37 8.11 12.19 11.97
CA PRO A 37 7.25 13.30 12.33
C PRO A 37 8.02 14.63 12.33
N HIS A 38 7.34 15.75 12.12
CA HIS A 38 7.95 17.09 12.16
C HIS A 38 8.55 17.46 13.52
N THR A 39 8.19 16.73 14.57
CA THR A 39 8.71 16.90 15.93
C THR A 39 10.09 16.27 16.14
N ILE A 40 10.64 15.57 15.12
CA ILE A 40 11.99 15.00 15.20
C ILE A 40 13.04 16.07 15.46
N THR A 41 13.96 15.80 16.37
CA THR A 41 15.03 16.72 16.73
C THR A 41 16.26 16.56 15.83
N ALA A 42 17.10 17.58 15.75
CA ALA A 42 18.37 17.52 15.02
C ALA A 42 19.28 16.39 15.54
N ALA A 43 19.25 16.08 16.84
CA ALA A 43 20.00 14.98 17.43
C ALA A 43 19.50 13.61 16.96
N GLU A 44 18.17 13.41 16.88
CA GLU A 44 17.57 12.18 16.37
C GLU A 44 17.82 12.00 14.86
N VAL A 45 17.76 13.09 14.09
CA VAL A 45 18.14 13.06 12.67
C VAL A 45 19.59 12.66 12.50
N ALA A 46 20.51 13.27 13.28
CA ALA A 46 21.92 12.92 13.24
C ALA A 46 22.19 11.45 13.62
N ALA A 47 21.44 10.92 14.61
CA ALA A 47 21.53 9.51 15.02
C ALA A 47 21.09 8.54 13.91
N LYS A 48 20.10 8.91 13.10
CA LYS A 48 19.66 8.14 11.90
C LYS A 48 20.65 8.22 10.75
N ASN A 49 21.59 9.14 10.78
CA ASN A 49 22.64 9.32 9.76
C ASN A 49 22.10 9.33 8.32
N PRO A 50 21.09 10.14 7.97
CA PRO A 50 20.47 10.10 6.65
C PRO A 50 21.41 10.64 5.56
N VAL A 51 21.13 10.25 4.30
CA VAL A 51 21.85 10.76 3.12
C VAL A 51 21.18 12.00 2.53
N GLY A 52 19.93 12.27 2.88
CA GLY A 52 19.15 13.44 2.47
C GLY A 52 17.92 13.63 3.31
N ILE A 53 17.30 14.78 3.22
CA ILE A 53 16.05 15.13 3.92
C ILE A 53 15.07 15.75 2.91
N VAL A 54 13.81 15.37 2.96
CA VAL A 54 12.71 16.02 2.24
C VAL A 54 11.69 16.52 3.26
N LEU A 55 11.39 17.81 3.23
CA LEU A 55 10.38 18.45 4.06
C LEU A 55 9.07 18.46 3.28
N SER A 56 8.03 17.79 3.78
CA SER A 56 6.75 17.61 3.08
C SER A 56 5.91 18.89 3.03
N GLY A 57 4.78 18.84 2.32
CA GLY A 57 3.69 19.81 2.46
C GLY A 57 3.05 19.77 3.85
N GLY A 58 2.21 20.76 4.15
CA GLY A 58 1.49 20.86 5.41
C GLY A 58 0.13 21.56 5.25
N PRO A 59 -0.81 21.38 6.20
CA PRO A 59 -2.18 21.88 6.08
C PRO A 59 -2.35 23.34 6.51
N SER A 60 -1.31 24.00 7.07
CA SER A 60 -1.41 25.28 7.77
C SER A 60 -0.55 26.36 7.12
N SER A 61 -0.75 27.62 7.52
CA SER A 61 0.19 28.71 7.24
C SER A 61 1.35 28.69 8.23
N VAL A 62 2.58 28.94 7.75
CA VAL A 62 3.80 28.84 8.59
C VAL A 62 3.84 29.84 9.77
N TYR A 63 3.04 30.90 9.73
CA TYR A 63 2.95 31.94 10.74
C TYR A 63 1.71 31.82 11.64
N GLU A 64 0.85 30.84 11.44
CA GLU A 64 -0.29 30.61 12.33
C GLU A 64 0.16 30.00 13.66
N PRO A 65 -0.40 30.45 14.81
CA PRO A 65 -0.08 29.85 16.09
C PRO A 65 -0.44 28.36 16.14
N GLY A 66 0.53 27.52 16.51
CA GLY A 66 0.35 26.07 16.57
C GLY A 66 0.63 25.33 15.27
N SER A 67 1.06 26.01 14.21
CA SER A 67 1.50 25.37 12.97
C SER A 67 2.69 24.44 13.21
N PRO A 68 2.77 23.32 12.49
CA PRO A 68 3.90 22.42 12.56
C PRO A 68 5.23 23.14 12.29
N SER A 69 6.21 22.94 13.14
CA SER A 69 7.53 23.58 13.03
C SER A 69 8.63 22.53 12.89
N LEU A 70 9.76 22.93 12.35
CA LEU A 70 10.96 22.11 12.24
C LEU A 70 11.98 22.56 13.31
N ASP A 71 12.69 21.61 13.92
CA ASP A 71 13.89 21.95 14.69
C ASP A 71 14.91 22.59 13.73
N LYS A 72 15.21 23.88 13.99
CA LYS A 72 16.11 24.69 13.15
C LYS A 72 17.50 24.07 13.00
N GLY A 73 17.97 23.33 14.02
CA GLY A 73 19.25 22.64 13.97
C GLY A 73 19.35 21.62 12.82
N ILE A 74 18.23 21.13 12.30
CA ILE A 74 18.23 20.18 11.16
C ILE A 74 18.81 20.82 9.90
N LEU A 75 18.49 22.09 9.62
CA LEU A 75 19.03 22.83 8.47
C LEU A 75 20.51 23.19 8.61
N GLU A 76 21.08 23.03 9.81
CA GLU A 76 22.48 23.29 10.14
C GLU A 76 23.37 22.04 10.10
N LEU A 77 22.75 20.83 9.93
CA LEU A 77 23.49 19.56 9.89
C LEU A 77 24.33 19.36 8.62
N GLY A 78 24.16 20.21 7.60
CA GLY A 78 24.87 20.07 6.32
C GLY A 78 24.40 18.88 5.47
N ILE A 79 23.26 18.29 5.81
CA ILE A 79 22.63 17.22 5.04
C ILE A 79 21.82 17.84 3.91
N PRO A 80 21.95 17.35 2.65
CA PRO A 80 21.14 17.83 1.54
C PRO A 80 19.65 17.81 1.89
N THR A 81 18.97 18.95 1.76
CA THR A 81 17.57 19.09 2.16
C THR A 81 16.73 19.75 1.06
N LEU A 82 15.60 19.13 0.72
CA LEU A 82 14.59 19.65 -0.21
C LEU A 82 13.30 20.00 0.54
N GLY A 83 12.86 21.25 0.45
CA GLY A 83 11.56 21.69 0.95
C GLY A 83 10.49 21.64 -0.14
N ILE A 84 9.32 21.08 0.14
CA ILE A 84 8.17 21.01 -0.76
C ILE A 84 7.01 21.77 -0.15
N CYS A 85 6.44 22.73 -0.86
CA CYS A 85 5.26 23.51 -0.49
C CYS A 85 5.38 24.11 0.94
N TYR A 86 4.72 23.55 1.93
CA TYR A 86 4.85 24.01 3.32
C TYR A 86 6.28 23.88 3.86
N GLY A 87 6.96 22.76 3.60
CA GLY A 87 8.35 22.55 3.99
C GLY A 87 9.31 23.57 3.34
N PHE A 88 9.03 24.01 2.11
CA PHE A 88 9.72 25.10 1.44
C PHE A 88 9.52 26.43 2.17
N GLN A 89 8.29 26.73 2.57
CA GLN A 89 7.96 27.94 3.33
C GLN A 89 8.59 27.95 4.74
N VAL A 90 8.57 26.80 5.44
CA VAL A 90 9.26 26.63 6.73
C VAL A 90 10.76 26.91 6.58
N MET A 91 11.39 26.33 5.57
CA MET A 91 12.80 26.55 5.25
C MET A 91 13.08 28.05 4.96
N ALA A 92 12.28 28.70 4.11
CA ALA A 92 12.42 30.11 3.79
C ALA A 92 12.37 30.97 5.04
N THR A 93 11.34 30.78 5.88
CA THR A 93 11.14 31.55 7.12
C THR A 93 12.29 31.37 8.11
N GLN A 94 12.73 30.14 8.34
CA GLN A 94 13.80 29.86 9.30
C GLN A 94 15.18 30.39 8.85
N LEU A 95 15.36 30.60 7.56
CA LEU A 95 16.62 31.10 6.97
C LEU A 95 16.60 32.61 6.73
N GLY A 96 15.52 33.31 7.12
CA GLY A 96 15.42 34.76 7.01
C GLY A 96 14.81 35.27 5.71
N GLY A 97 14.18 34.40 4.92
CA GLY A 97 13.28 34.77 3.84
C GLY A 97 11.91 35.23 4.35
N GLU A 98 11.05 35.65 3.44
CA GLU A 98 9.71 36.16 3.77
C GLU A 98 8.63 35.30 3.11
N VAL A 99 7.63 34.91 3.91
CA VAL A 99 6.41 34.25 3.43
C VAL A 99 5.23 35.17 3.71
N ALA A 100 4.39 35.40 2.72
CA ALA A 100 3.26 36.31 2.82
C ALA A 100 2.08 35.85 1.95
N GLN A 101 0.90 36.38 2.28
CA GLN A 101 -0.26 36.28 1.39
C GLN A 101 -0.06 37.26 0.22
N THR A 102 0.11 36.74 -0.99
CA THR A 102 0.32 37.56 -2.20
C THR A 102 -1.01 38.09 -2.78
N GLY A 103 -2.14 37.77 -2.12
CA GLY A 103 -3.48 38.16 -2.57
C GLY A 103 -4.06 37.27 -3.67
N ARG A 104 -3.26 36.38 -4.23
CA ARG A 104 -3.68 35.35 -5.18
C ARG A 104 -3.31 33.98 -4.60
N ARG A 105 -4.26 33.07 -4.61
CA ARG A 105 -4.08 31.67 -4.21
C ARG A 105 -3.83 30.85 -5.47
N GLU A 106 -3.01 29.83 -5.35
CA GLU A 106 -2.75 28.89 -6.44
C GLU A 106 -3.16 27.48 -6.02
N TYR A 107 -4.21 26.96 -6.67
CA TYR A 107 -4.72 25.60 -6.47
C TYR A 107 -4.93 24.94 -7.82
N GLY A 108 -4.29 23.77 -8.01
CA GLY A 108 -4.36 23.01 -9.24
C GLY A 108 -3.21 23.27 -10.19
N ALA A 109 -3.47 23.05 -11.50
CA ALA A 109 -2.48 23.23 -12.55
C ALA A 109 -2.09 24.70 -12.69
N THR A 110 -0.82 25.02 -12.56
CA THR A 110 -0.25 26.37 -12.60
C THR A 110 1.02 26.37 -13.45
N ASP A 111 1.14 27.36 -14.34
CA ASP A 111 2.33 27.50 -15.16
C ASP A 111 3.44 28.18 -14.37
N VAL A 112 4.63 27.58 -14.42
CA VAL A 112 5.84 28.06 -13.77
C VAL A 112 6.89 28.34 -14.83
N THR A 113 7.57 29.48 -14.68
CA THR A 113 8.71 29.87 -15.51
C THR A 113 10.02 29.63 -14.77
N ILE A 114 10.90 28.80 -15.35
CA ILE A 114 12.24 28.56 -14.82
C ILE A 114 13.17 29.70 -15.23
N THR A 115 13.94 30.20 -14.29
CA THR A 115 14.92 31.27 -14.48
C THR A 115 16.36 30.76 -14.29
N GLY A 116 17.33 31.43 -14.87
CA GLY A 116 18.75 31.08 -14.69
C GLY A 116 19.17 29.67 -15.13
N GLY A 117 18.37 29.01 -16.01
CA GLY A 117 18.61 27.62 -16.39
C GLY A 117 18.26 26.60 -15.32
N GLY A 118 17.59 27.01 -14.21
CA GLY A 118 17.07 26.14 -13.17
C GLY A 118 18.08 25.57 -12.17
N GLY A 119 19.34 25.99 -12.24
CA GLY A 119 20.39 25.47 -11.38
C GLY A 119 20.51 23.95 -11.42
N THR A 120 21.03 23.36 -10.35
CA THR A 120 21.13 21.89 -10.22
C THR A 120 19.77 21.21 -10.07
N LEU A 121 18.84 21.85 -9.34
CA LEU A 121 17.55 21.24 -9.00
C LEU A 121 16.62 21.05 -10.21
N LEU A 122 16.54 22.05 -11.10
CA LEU A 122 15.62 22.06 -12.25
C LEU A 122 16.35 21.81 -13.58
N ALA A 123 17.58 21.31 -13.53
CA ALA A 123 18.39 21.04 -14.70
C ALA A 123 17.67 20.12 -15.71
N GLY A 124 17.76 20.48 -17.01
CA GLY A 124 17.21 19.69 -18.09
C GLY A 124 15.67 19.74 -18.22
N GLN A 125 15.02 20.67 -17.53
CA GLN A 125 13.59 20.92 -17.66
C GLN A 125 13.29 22.08 -18.63
N PRO A 126 12.10 22.14 -19.27
CA PRO A 126 11.73 23.25 -20.14
C PRO A 126 11.58 24.54 -19.33
N GLU A 127 11.84 25.67 -19.99
CA GLU A 127 11.73 27.01 -19.37
C GLU A 127 10.33 27.29 -18.84
N GLN A 128 9.30 26.76 -19.49
CA GLN A 128 7.90 26.82 -19.04
C GLN A 128 7.35 25.42 -18.87
N GLN A 129 6.68 25.17 -17.75
CA GLN A 129 6.05 23.90 -17.45
C GLN A 129 4.83 24.08 -16.55
N THR A 130 3.89 23.15 -16.65
CA THR A 130 2.73 23.08 -15.76
C THR A 130 3.06 22.24 -14.52
N THR A 131 2.82 22.81 -13.34
CA THR A 131 3.04 22.18 -12.04
C THR A 131 1.75 22.17 -11.23
N TRP A 132 1.69 21.36 -10.19
CA TRP A 132 0.54 21.30 -9.29
C TRP A 132 0.80 22.13 -8.04
N MET A 133 0.06 23.22 -7.88
CA MET A 133 0.10 24.08 -6.71
C MET A 133 -1.06 23.79 -5.76
N SER A 134 -0.83 23.98 -4.47
CA SER A 134 -1.86 23.86 -3.42
C SER A 134 -1.51 24.74 -2.24
N HIS A 135 -1.55 26.07 -2.42
CA HIS A 135 -1.16 27.01 -1.38
C HIS A 135 -1.92 28.34 -1.43
N GLY A 136 -2.09 28.95 -0.24
CA GLY A 136 -2.62 30.32 -0.09
C GLY A 136 -1.54 31.36 0.20
N ASP A 137 -0.41 30.91 0.73
CA ASP A 137 0.76 31.72 1.10
C ASP A 137 1.93 31.37 0.19
N SER A 138 2.79 32.33 -0.11
CA SER A 138 3.91 32.16 -1.01
C SER A 138 5.19 32.76 -0.42
N VAL A 139 6.33 32.24 -0.81
CA VAL A 139 7.62 32.88 -0.55
C VAL A 139 7.71 34.14 -1.40
N SER A 140 7.69 35.31 -0.73
CA SER A 140 7.79 36.62 -1.40
C SER A 140 9.23 37.10 -1.57
N LYS A 141 10.14 36.60 -0.70
CA LYS A 141 11.57 36.89 -0.76
C LYS A 141 12.37 35.67 -0.35
N ALA A 142 13.31 35.25 -1.22
CA ALA A 142 14.24 34.18 -0.89
C ALA A 142 15.19 34.60 0.25
N PRO A 143 15.70 33.65 1.05
CA PRO A 143 16.75 33.92 2.01
C PRO A 143 18.03 34.46 1.35
N ASP A 144 18.81 35.24 2.09
CA ASP A 144 20.10 35.77 1.58
C ASP A 144 21.07 34.63 1.20
N GLY A 145 21.69 34.75 0.01
CA GLY A 145 22.60 33.73 -0.52
C GLY A 145 21.91 32.54 -1.22
N PHE A 146 20.61 32.65 -1.49
CA PHE A 146 19.89 31.68 -2.31
C PHE A 146 19.59 32.24 -3.70
N GLU A 147 19.73 31.39 -4.71
CA GLU A 147 19.33 31.69 -6.08
C GLU A 147 17.86 31.36 -6.29
N VAL A 148 17.10 32.28 -6.89
CA VAL A 148 15.72 32.03 -7.31
C VAL A 148 15.74 31.30 -8.64
N LEU A 149 15.17 30.09 -8.67
CA LEU A 149 15.19 29.20 -9.82
C LEU A 149 13.92 29.22 -10.66
N ALA A 150 12.80 29.63 -10.05
CA ALA A 150 11.51 29.67 -10.75
C ALA A 150 10.53 30.66 -10.12
N SER A 151 9.57 31.11 -10.93
CA SER A 151 8.47 31.98 -10.52
C SER A 151 7.17 31.60 -11.24
N SER A 152 6.02 32.01 -10.68
CA SER A 152 4.72 32.01 -11.36
C SER A 152 4.13 33.43 -11.37
N ASP A 153 2.97 33.62 -12.00
CA ASP A 153 2.28 34.92 -12.00
C ASP A 153 1.89 35.43 -10.61
N ALA A 154 1.68 34.54 -9.65
CA ALA A 154 1.29 34.88 -8.28
C ALA A 154 2.39 34.65 -7.25
N THR A 155 3.40 33.84 -7.57
CA THR A 155 4.48 33.43 -6.67
C THR A 155 5.84 33.88 -7.22
N PRO A 156 6.39 35.00 -6.70
CA PRO A 156 7.68 35.55 -7.21
C PRO A 156 8.86 34.61 -6.98
N VAL A 157 8.80 33.77 -5.93
CA VAL A 157 9.80 32.78 -5.61
C VAL A 157 9.11 31.40 -5.53
N ALA A 158 8.97 30.75 -6.68
CA ALA A 158 8.38 29.41 -6.76
C ALA A 158 9.40 28.30 -6.51
N ALA A 159 10.69 28.57 -6.68
CA ALA A 159 11.78 27.69 -6.28
C ALA A 159 13.05 28.50 -5.95
N PHE A 160 13.82 27.99 -5.00
CA PHE A 160 15.16 28.51 -4.73
C PHE A 160 16.16 27.39 -4.41
N ALA A 161 17.44 27.69 -4.51
CA ALA A 161 18.52 26.78 -4.12
C ALA A 161 19.75 27.51 -3.59
N SER A 162 20.52 26.80 -2.79
CA SER A 162 21.90 27.10 -2.43
C SER A 162 22.71 25.82 -2.46
N ASP A 163 23.47 25.60 -3.55
CA ASP A 163 24.32 24.41 -3.69
C ASP A 163 25.41 24.36 -2.61
N GLU A 164 25.94 25.51 -2.19
CA GLU A 164 26.93 25.60 -1.11
C GLU A 164 26.38 25.07 0.21
N ARG A 165 25.13 25.42 0.53
CA ARG A 165 24.45 24.98 1.76
C ARG A 165 23.72 23.65 1.59
N LYS A 166 23.64 23.13 0.37
CA LYS A 166 22.86 21.94 0.01
C LYS A 166 21.38 22.02 0.40
N LEU A 167 20.79 23.20 0.25
CA LEU A 167 19.41 23.49 0.60
C LEU A 167 18.65 23.90 -0.67
N TYR A 168 17.55 23.23 -0.91
CA TYR A 168 16.72 23.32 -2.11
C TYR A 168 15.26 23.43 -1.75
N GLY A 169 14.43 24.03 -2.59
CA GLY A 169 13.02 24.07 -2.33
C GLY A 169 12.18 24.46 -3.52
N VAL A 170 10.96 23.95 -3.55
CA VAL A 170 9.92 24.22 -4.54
C VAL A 170 8.57 24.48 -3.87
N GLN A 171 7.81 25.44 -4.40
CA GLN A 171 6.48 25.78 -3.88
C GLN A 171 5.42 24.76 -4.33
N TRP A 172 5.59 24.15 -5.49
CA TRP A 172 4.65 23.13 -6.02
C TRP A 172 4.90 21.74 -5.44
N HIS A 173 4.02 20.81 -5.79
CA HIS A 173 4.09 19.40 -5.41
C HIS A 173 4.71 18.56 -6.53
N PRO A 174 6.02 18.28 -6.50
CA PRO A 174 6.68 17.46 -7.53
C PRO A 174 6.28 15.97 -7.43
N GLU A 175 5.81 15.52 -6.27
CA GLU A 175 5.43 14.14 -6.01
C GLU A 175 4.12 13.73 -6.70
N VAL A 176 3.25 14.68 -7.05
CA VAL A 176 1.96 14.35 -7.66
C VAL A 176 2.08 14.23 -9.18
N LYS A 177 1.28 13.33 -9.76
CA LYS A 177 1.28 13.02 -11.21
C LYS A 177 0.98 14.23 -12.11
N HIS A 178 0.29 15.24 -11.57
CA HIS A 178 -0.08 16.45 -12.30
C HIS A 178 1.07 17.45 -12.50
N SER A 179 2.19 17.27 -11.80
CA SER A 179 3.44 18.01 -12.03
C SER A 179 4.23 17.27 -13.11
N GLU A 180 4.24 17.81 -14.33
CA GLU A 180 4.72 17.11 -15.54
C GLU A 180 6.17 16.61 -15.40
N PHE A 181 7.04 17.42 -14.80
CA PHE A 181 8.46 17.09 -14.57
C PHE A 181 8.78 16.85 -13.09
N GLY A 182 7.76 16.54 -12.28
CA GLY A 182 7.93 16.42 -10.83
C GLY A 182 8.91 15.34 -10.40
N GLN A 183 8.86 14.16 -11.01
CA GLN A 183 9.81 13.07 -10.73
C GLN A 183 11.25 13.49 -11.06
N ARG A 184 11.45 14.29 -12.11
CA ARG A 184 12.78 14.81 -12.48
C ARG A 184 13.36 15.77 -11.44
N VAL A 185 12.51 16.57 -10.76
CA VAL A 185 12.95 17.41 -9.63
C VAL A 185 13.52 16.56 -8.52
N LEU A 186 12.81 15.48 -8.15
CA LEU A 186 13.25 14.54 -7.10
C LEU A 186 14.54 13.82 -7.51
N GLU A 187 14.63 13.31 -8.74
CA GLU A 187 15.85 12.66 -9.25
C GLU A 187 17.05 13.63 -9.26
N ASN A 188 16.88 14.87 -9.73
CA ASN A 188 17.93 15.89 -9.70
C ASN A 188 18.39 16.19 -8.28
N PHE A 189 17.45 16.32 -7.33
CA PHE A 189 17.79 16.49 -5.91
C PHE A 189 18.57 15.30 -5.38
N LEU A 190 18.07 14.08 -5.56
CA LEU A 190 18.65 12.86 -5.00
C LEU A 190 20.02 12.55 -5.61
N HIS A 191 20.09 12.49 -6.93
CA HIS A 191 21.29 11.97 -7.61
C HIS A 191 22.30 13.05 -7.98
N THR A 192 21.84 14.24 -8.37
CA THR A 192 22.75 15.31 -8.82
C THR A 192 23.15 16.21 -7.66
N ALA A 193 22.18 16.74 -6.91
CA ALA A 193 22.46 17.69 -5.83
C ALA A 193 22.99 17.01 -4.56
N ALA A 194 22.40 15.90 -4.17
CA ALA A 194 22.79 15.15 -2.97
C ALA A 194 23.82 14.04 -3.25
N GLY A 195 24.01 13.63 -4.51
CA GLY A 195 24.97 12.59 -4.91
C GLY A 195 24.65 11.21 -4.37
N ILE A 196 23.36 10.92 -4.13
CA ILE A 196 22.90 9.65 -3.57
C ILE A 196 22.86 8.59 -4.67
N PRO A 197 23.47 7.39 -4.47
CA PRO A 197 23.43 6.34 -5.47
C PRO A 197 22.01 5.73 -5.60
N ALA A 198 21.69 5.22 -6.80
CA ALA A 198 20.45 4.51 -7.08
C ALA A 198 20.65 3.00 -6.78
N ASP A 199 20.68 2.62 -5.51
CA ASP A 199 20.99 1.25 -5.06
C ASP A 199 19.81 0.53 -4.40
N TRP A 200 18.70 1.23 -4.16
CA TRP A 200 17.46 0.62 -3.69
C TRP A 200 16.72 -0.06 -4.86
N ASN A 201 16.93 -1.34 -5.00
CA ASN A 201 16.28 -2.19 -6.01
C ASN A 201 15.92 -3.55 -5.41
N ALA A 202 14.99 -4.26 -6.05
CA ALA A 202 14.45 -5.49 -5.50
C ALA A 202 15.52 -6.57 -5.24
N GLY A 203 16.55 -6.67 -6.09
CA GLY A 203 17.64 -7.64 -5.91
C GLY A 203 18.46 -7.38 -4.64
N ASN A 204 18.84 -6.12 -4.41
CA ASN A 204 19.57 -5.74 -3.19
C ASN A 204 18.69 -5.91 -1.95
N VAL A 205 17.42 -5.55 -2.03
CA VAL A 205 16.45 -5.72 -0.94
C VAL A 205 16.27 -7.20 -0.59
N ILE A 206 16.13 -8.09 -1.58
CA ILE A 206 16.03 -9.54 -1.35
C ILE A 206 17.28 -10.03 -0.61
N ALA A 207 18.48 -9.68 -1.09
CA ALA A 207 19.73 -10.14 -0.48
C ALA A 207 19.86 -9.68 0.98
N GLU A 208 19.53 -8.42 1.26
CA GLU A 208 19.54 -7.84 2.61
C GLU A 208 18.51 -8.52 3.52
N GLN A 209 17.27 -8.65 3.07
CA GLN A 209 16.20 -9.28 3.84
C GLN A 209 16.51 -10.74 4.14
N VAL A 210 16.99 -11.51 3.16
CA VAL A 210 17.40 -12.90 3.35
C VAL A 210 18.53 -13.03 4.38
N ALA A 211 19.53 -12.15 4.33
CA ALA A 211 20.61 -12.15 5.33
C ALA A 211 20.09 -11.84 6.74
N ARG A 212 19.22 -10.82 6.88
CA ARG A 212 18.61 -10.42 8.15
C ARG A 212 17.73 -11.54 8.72
N ILE A 213 16.86 -12.13 7.92
CA ILE A 213 15.97 -13.22 8.33
C ILE A 213 16.80 -14.43 8.77
N ARG A 214 17.83 -14.80 8.01
CA ARG A 214 18.73 -15.91 8.36
C ARG A 214 19.44 -15.70 9.69
N HIS A 215 19.88 -14.47 9.95
CA HIS A 215 20.51 -14.11 11.24
C HIS A 215 19.49 -14.16 12.39
N GLN A 216 18.27 -13.62 12.18
CA GLN A 216 17.23 -13.58 13.22
C GLN A 216 16.74 -14.97 13.59
N ILE A 217 16.48 -15.83 12.62
CA ILE A 217 15.89 -17.16 12.84
C ILE A 217 16.95 -18.19 13.27
N GLY A 218 18.15 -18.10 12.72
CA GLY A 218 19.21 -19.10 12.96
C GLY A 218 18.76 -20.51 12.57
N THR A 219 18.73 -21.44 13.52
CA THR A 219 18.28 -22.82 13.32
C THR A 219 16.82 -23.06 13.75
N GLY A 220 16.09 -22.01 14.18
CA GLY A 220 14.73 -22.15 14.71
C GLY A 220 13.68 -22.45 13.64
N ARG A 221 12.56 -23.04 14.06
CA ARG A 221 11.41 -23.28 13.18
C ARG A 221 10.47 -22.09 13.12
N VAL A 222 9.86 -21.88 11.95
CA VAL A 222 9.05 -20.72 11.62
C VAL A 222 7.70 -21.16 11.08
N ILE A 223 6.63 -20.47 11.46
CA ILE A 223 5.28 -20.62 10.88
C ILE A 223 4.87 -19.35 10.13
N CYS A 224 4.17 -19.52 9.01
CA CYS A 224 3.60 -18.43 8.22
C CYS A 224 2.16 -18.73 7.86
N GLY A 225 1.24 -17.81 8.15
CA GLY A 225 -0.13 -17.88 7.64
C GLY A 225 -0.19 -17.37 6.19
N LEU A 226 -0.61 -18.22 5.26
CA LEU A 226 -0.90 -17.80 3.89
C LEU A 226 -2.37 -17.43 3.76
N SER A 227 -2.66 -16.15 3.52
CA SER A 227 -4.02 -15.67 3.29
C SER A 227 -4.46 -15.75 1.83
N GLY A 228 -3.60 -16.25 0.93
CA GLY A 228 -3.79 -16.18 -0.53
C GLY A 228 -3.47 -14.79 -1.12
N GLY A 229 -3.17 -13.79 -0.30
CA GLY A 229 -2.75 -12.45 -0.74
C GLY A 229 -1.26 -12.39 -1.12
N VAL A 230 -0.88 -11.38 -1.93
CA VAL A 230 0.50 -11.19 -2.38
C VAL A 230 1.47 -10.97 -1.21
N ASP A 231 1.04 -10.25 -0.18
CA ASP A 231 1.92 -9.86 0.93
C ASP A 231 2.37 -11.09 1.73
N SER A 232 1.43 -11.96 2.14
CA SER A 232 1.76 -13.22 2.81
C SER A 232 2.57 -14.18 1.92
N ALA A 233 2.28 -14.21 0.62
CA ALA A 233 3.00 -15.05 -0.34
C ALA A 233 4.45 -14.61 -0.50
N VAL A 234 4.71 -13.30 -0.65
CA VAL A 234 6.07 -12.77 -0.78
C VAL A 234 6.84 -12.86 0.54
N ALA A 235 6.18 -12.60 1.68
CA ALA A 235 6.80 -12.79 3.00
C ALA A 235 7.27 -14.23 3.21
N ALA A 236 6.42 -15.21 2.91
CA ALA A 236 6.75 -16.61 3.02
C ALA A 236 7.87 -17.02 2.04
N ALA A 237 7.87 -16.51 0.81
CA ALA A 237 8.91 -16.80 -0.17
C ALA A 237 10.29 -16.25 0.27
N LEU A 238 10.35 -15.02 0.81
CA LEU A 238 11.58 -14.44 1.36
C LEU A 238 12.12 -15.25 2.54
N VAL A 239 11.24 -15.69 3.44
CA VAL A 239 11.64 -16.52 4.58
C VAL A 239 12.11 -17.90 4.11
N HIS A 240 11.41 -18.48 3.13
CA HIS A 240 11.85 -19.78 2.57
C HIS A 240 13.20 -19.68 1.87
N GLU A 241 13.46 -18.61 1.12
CA GLU A 241 14.78 -18.35 0.52
C GLU A 241 15.90 -18.22 1.59
N ALA A 242 15.54 -17.68 2.76
CA ALA A 242 16.48 -17.54 3.86
C ALA A 242 16.76 -18.85 4.62
N VAL A 243 15.71 -19.61 4.97
CA VAL A 243 15.82 -20.71 5.95
C VAL A 243 15.27 -22.07 5.43
N GLY A 244 14.75 -22.12 4.20
CA GLY A 244 14.31 -23.37 3.57
C GLY A 244 13.25 -24.12 4.37
N ASP A 245 13.52 -25.40 4.63
CA ASP A 245 12.59 -26.34 5.29
C ASP A 245 12.26 -26.02 6.77
N GLN A 246 12.91 -25.01 7.37
CA GLN A 246 12.55 -24.53 8.70
C GLN A 246 11.18 -23.81 8.69
N LEU A 247 10.72 -23.33 7.52
CA LEU A 247 9.42 -22.68 7.34
C LEU A 247 8.33 -23.71 7.09
N THR A 248 7.23 -23.60 7.83
CA THR A 248 5.95 -24.25 7.54
C THR A 248 4.88 -23.20 7.31
N CYS A 249 4.23 -23.27 6.15
CA CYS A 249 3.10 -22.39 5.82
C CYS A 249 1.77 -23.07 6.19
N VAL A 250 0.82 -22.30 6.69
CA VAL A 250 -0.55 -22.74 6.98
C VAL A 250 -1.51 -21.92 6.14
N PHE A 251 -2.35 -22.60 5.38
CA PHE A 251 -3.41 -22.02 4.58
C PHE A 251 -4.77 -22.48 5.11
N VAL A 252 -5.67 -21.55 5.40
CA VAL A 252 -7.02 -21.84 5.87
C VAL A 252 -8.00 -21.66 4.72
N ASP A 253 -8.57 -22.76 4.23
CA ASP A 253 -9.71 -22.72 3.32
C ASP A 253 -11.00 -22.57 4.13
N HIS A 254 -11.44 -21.34 4.29
CA HIS A 254 -12.66 -20.97 5.00
C HIS A 254 -13.93 -21.04 4.13
N GLY A 255 -13.84 -21.54 2.90
CA GLY A 255 -14.98 -21.66 2.00
C GLY A 255 -15.49 -20.34 1.38
N LEU A 256 -14.90 -19.18 1.74
CA LEU A 256 -15.29 -17.86 1.22
C LEU A 256 -14.31 -17.35 0.14
N LEU A 257 -13.46 -18.23 -0.36
CA LEU A 257 -12.47 -17.94 -1.40
C LEU A 257 -13.13 -17.78 -2.77
N ARG A 258 -12.45 -17.07 -3.67
CA ARG A 258 -12.76 -17.05 -5.11
C ARG A 258 -12.55 -18.43 -5.74
N GLN A 259 -13.12 -18.60 -6.92
CA GLN A 259 -12.87 -19.80 -7.72
C GLN A 259 -11.35 -19.95 -7.98
N ASP A 260 -10.86 -21.18 -7.83
CA ASP A 260 -9.47 -21.60 -8.04
C ASP A 260 -8.41 -21.04 -7.05
N GLU A 261 -8.75 -20.19 -6.08
CA GLU A 261 -7.77 -19.64 -5.13
C GLU A 261 -7.08 -20.74 -4.30
N ARG A 262 -7.84 -21.73 -3.82
CA ARG A 262 -7.25 -22.88 -3.11
C ARG A 262 -6.23 -23.59 -3.97
N ARG A 263 -6.58 -23.94 -5.22
CA ARG A 263 -5.67 -24.61 -6.16
C ARG A 263 -4.43 -23.78 -6.44
N GLN A 264 -4.59 -22.46 -6.63
CA GLN A 264 -3.47 -21.55 -6.87
C GLN A 264 -2.46 -21.56 -5.71
N VAL A 265 -2.93 -21.67 -4.46
CA VAL A 265 -2.05 -21.75 -3.29
C VAL A 265 -1.46 -23.16 -3.16
N GLU A 266 -2.26 -24.21 -3.23
CA GLU A 266 -1.81 -25.59 -3.02
C GLU A 266 -0.90 -26.11 -4.14
N GLU A 267 -1.16 -25.71 -5.38
CA GLU A 267 -0.41 -26.25 -6.55
C GLU A 267 0.57 -25.20 -7.11
N ASP A 268 0.07 -24.04 -7.56
CA ASP A 268 0.88 -23.08 -8.32
C ASP A 268 1.95 -22.42 -7.42
N TYR A 269 1.56 -21.99 -6.21
CA TYR A 269 2.49 -21.36 -5.28
C TYR A 269 3.51 -22.36 -4.69
N VAL A 270 3.04 -23.52 -4.24
CA VAL A 270 3.94 -24.57 -3.69
C VAL A 270 4.91 -25.07 -4.76
N LYS A 271 4.46 -25.25 -6.01
CA LYS A 271 5.34 -25.63 -7.12
C LYS A 271 6.41 -24.59 -7.42
N ALA A 272 6.06 -23.31 -7.32
CA ALA A 272 6.99 -22.20 -7.57
C ALA A 272 8.03 -22.03 -6.46
N THR A 273 7.63 -22.23 -5.20
CA THR A 273 8.47 -21.90 -4.03
C THR A 273 9.09 -23.12 -3.36
N GLY A 274 8.46 -24.29 -3.44
CA GLY A 274 8.87 -25.48 -2.70
C GLY A 274 8.54 -25.48 -1.20
N VAL A 275 7.75 -24.50 -0.69
CA VAL A 275 7.42 -24.40 0.74
C VAL A 275 6.62 -25.60 1.24
N ARG A 276 6.85 -25.99 2.50
CA ARG A 276 5.97 -26.94 3.19
C ARG A 276 4.65 -26.24 3.52
N LEU A 277 3.54 -26.76 2.98
CA LEU A 277 2.20 -26.21 3.16
C LEU A 277 1.29 -27.19 3.92
N ILE A 278 0.60 -26.70 4.93
CA ILE A 278 -0.50 -27.36 5.62
C ILE A 278 -1.79 -26.63 5.25
N THR A 279 -2.73 -27.31 4.60
CA THR A 279 -4.05 -26.76 4.30
C THR A 279 -5.06 -27.25 5.32
N ILE A 280 -5.83 -26.31 5.87
CA ILE A 280 -6.92 -26.59 6.81
C ILE A 280 -8.24 -26.34 6.10
N ASP A 281 -9.06 -27.39 5.96
CA ASP A 281 -10.42 -27.28 5.45
C ASP A 281 -11.36 -26.85 6.58
N ALA A 282 -11.77 -25.59 6.56
CA ALA A 282 -12.66 -24.99 7.55
C ALA A 282 -14.00 -24.51 6.94
N GLU A 283 -14.29 -24.85 5.65
CA GLU A 283 -15.52 -24.40 4.97
C GLU A 283 -16.77 -24.62 5.84
N LYS A 284 -16.94 -25.83 6.35
CA LYS A 284 -18.12 -26.17 7.16
C LYS A 284 -18.21 -25.32 8.43
N GLN A 285 -17.10 -25.11 9.14
CA GLN A 285 -17.04 -24.30 10.37
C GLN A 285 -17.52 -22.87 10.13
N PHE A 286 -17.00 -22.25 9.07
CA PHE A 286 -17.33 -20.86 8.74
C PHE A 286 -18.76 -20.71 8.26
N LEU A 287 -19.25 -21.62 7.41
CA LEU A 287 -20.63 -21.59 6.93
C LEU A 287 -21.65 -21.84 8.07
N ASP A 288 -21.36 -22.74 8.97
CA ASP A 288 -22.22 -22.99 10.15
C ASP A 288 -22.27 -21.75 11.06
N ALA A 289 -21.14 -21.06 11.27
CA ALA A 289 -21.08 -19.85 12.08
C ALA A 289 -21.79 -18.65 11.43
N LEU A 290 -21.85 -18.59 10.09
CA LEU A 290 -22.51 -17.55 9.32
C LEU A 290 -23.99 -17.83 9.02
N ALA A 291 -24.51 -19.02 9.41
CA ALA A 291 -25.88 -19.42 9.08
C ALA A 291 -26.91 -18.39 9.58
N GLY A 292 -27.69 -17.82 8.64
CA GLY A 292 -28.74 -16.84 8.95
C GLY A 292 -28.23 -15.42 9.29
N VAL A 293 -26.93 -15.18 9.28
CA VAL A 293 -26.33 -13.85 9.55
C VAL A 293 -26.40 -12.97 8.29
N THR A 294 -27.03 -11.81 8.40
CA THR A 294 -27.21 -10.85 7.30
C THR A 294 -26.55 -9.50 7.56
N ASP A 295 -26.27 -9.15 8.82
CA ASP A 295 -25.64 -7.89 9.19
C ASP A 295 -24.14 -7.90 8.79
N PRO A 296 -23.67 -6.91 8.01
CA PRO A 296 -22.30 -6.87 7.49
C PRO A 296 -21.21 -6.88 8.57
N GLU A 297 -21.40 -6.09 9.62
CA GLU A 297 -20.42 -5.99 10.69
C GLU A 297 -20.34 -7.28 11.53
N THR A 298 -21.48 -7.92 11.73
CA THR A 298 -21.56 -9.23 12.39
C THR A 298 -20.86 -10.31 11.55
N LYS A 299 -21.06 -10.32 10.23
CA LYS A 299 -20.33 -11.23 9.32
C LYS A 299 -18.82 -11.06 9.46
N ARG A 300 -18.33 -9.80 9.39
CA ARG A 300 -16.89 -9.49 9.53
C ARG A 300 -16.32 -9.98 10.85
N LYS A 301 -17.02 -9.74 11.96
CA LYS A 301 -16.60 -10.20 13.30
C LYS A 301 -16.56 -11.72 13.41
N ILE A 302 -17.56 -12.41 12.87
CA ILE A 302 -17.60 -13.88 12.88
C ILE A 302 -16.44 -14.44 12.06
N ILE A 303 -16.28 -13.98 10.81
CA ILE A 303 -15.22 -14.46 9.91
C ILE A 303 -13.85 -14.23 10.53
N GLY A 304 -13.58 -13.03 11.04
CA GLY A 304 -12.32 -12.71 11.70
C GLY A 304 -12.05 -13.60 12.92
N ARG A 305 -13.05 -13.78 13.80
CA ARG A 305 -12.93 -14.64 14.98
C ARG A 305 -12.67 -16.10 14.62
N GLU A 306 -13.43 -16.66 13.68
CA GLU A 306 -13.24 -18.06 13.27
C GLU A 306 -11.88 -18.26 12.58
N PHE A 307 -11.44 -17.28 11.77
CA PHE A 307 -10.11 -17.34 11.16
C PHE A 307 -8.99 -17.39 12.20
N ILE A 308 -9.04 -16.48 13.18
CA ILE A 308 -8.05 -16.44 14.27
C ILE A 308 -8.05 -17.78 15.00
N ARG A 309 -9.22 -18.30 15.43
CA ARG A 309 -9.32 -19.58 16.15
C ARG A 309 -8.77 -20.77 15.36
N THR A 310 -9.09 -20.81 14.06
CA THR A 310 -8.62 -21.91 13.19
C THR A 310 -7.10 -21.85 13.04
N PHE A 311 -6.55 -20.65 12.86
CA PHE A 311 -5.11 -20.46 12.74
C PHE A 311 -4.40 -20.75 14.07
N GLU A 312 -4.94 -20.31 15.20
CA GLU A 312 -4.46 -20.62 16.55
C GLU A 312 -4.38 -22.13 16.83
N GLN A 313 -5.44 -22.85 16.46
CA GLN A 313 -5.46 -24.31 16.62
C GLN A 313 -4.36 -24.96 15.78
N ALA A 314 -4.19 -24.54 14.54
CA ALA A 314 -3.12 -25.04 13.66
C ALA A 314 -1.72 -24.76 14.20
N GLN A 315 -1.53 -23.57 14.77
CA GLN A 315 -0.27 -23.22 15.43
C GLN A 315 -0.03 -24.15 16.64
N ALA A 316 -1.03 -24.36 17.49
CA ALA A 316 -0.91 -25.23 18.66
C ALA A 316 -0.56 -26.67 18.27
N ASP A 317 -1.23 -27.20 17.24
CA ASP A 317 -0.99 -28.55 16.72
C ASP A 317 0.45 -28.68 16.18
N LEU A 318 0.92 -27.70 15.41
CA LEU A 318 2.27 -27.69 14.87
C LEU A 318 3.35 -27.55 15.97
N VAL A 319 3.09 -26.69 16.97
CA VAL A 319 3.99 -26.53 18.12
C VAL A 319 4.08 -27.85 18.90
N ALA A 320 2.97 -28.54 19.13
CA ALA A 320 2.96 -29.83 19.81
C ALA A 320 3.71 -30.92 19.01
N GLU A 321 3.50 -30.97 17.69
CA GLU A 321 4.22 -31.87 16.79
C GLU A 321 5.74 -31.61 16.85
N THR A 322 6.15 -30.35 16.68
CA THR A 322 7.56 -29.99 16.62
C THR A 322 8.27 -30.02 17.99
N ALA A 323 7.55 -29.78 19.09
CA ALA A 323 8.08 -29.95 20.43
C ALA A 323 8.38 -31.43 20.75
N ALA A 324 7.58 -32.36 20.23
CA ALA A 324 7.87 -33.80 20.36
C ALA A 324 9.18 -34.19 19.66
N ASP A 325 9.54 -33.49 18.59
CA ASP A 325 10.81 -33.64 17.86
C ASP A 325 12.00 -32.94 18.56
N GLY A 326 11.75 -32.18 19.63
CA GLY A 326 12.76 -31.45 20.39
C GLY A 326 13.17 -30.10 19.79
N ASP A 327 12.44 -29.59 18.78
CA ASP A 327 12.70 -28.33 18.09
C ASP A 327 11.40 -27.56 17.84
N PRO A 328 10.82 -26.89 18.86
CA PRO A 328 9.54 -26.22 18.75
C PRO A 328 9.58 -25.00 17.85
N VAL A 329 8.44 -24.67 17.22
CA VAL A 329 8.27 -23.42 16.48
C VAL A 329 8.43 -22.22 17.42
N ARG A 330 9.28 -21.27 17.04
CA ARG A 330 9.57 -20.06 17.83
C ARG A 330 9.26 -18.77 17.11
N PHE A 331 9.13 -18.78 15.79
CA PHE A 331 8.98 -17.60 14.97
C PHE A 331 7.67 -17.61 14.20
N LEU A 332 7.02 -16.44 14.10
CA LEU A 332 5.82 -16.20 13.30
C LEU A 332 6.10 -15.15 12.24
N VAL A 333 5.86 -15.48 10.97
CA VAL A 333 5.97 -14.52 9.86
C VAL A 333 4.72 -13.67 9.77
N GLN A 334 4.92 -12.37 9.66
CA GLN A 334 3.85 -11.39 9.44
C GLN A 334 4.16 -10.52 8.22
N GLY A 335 3.17 -10.35 7.35
CA GLY A 335 3.27 -9.56 6.12
C GLY A 335 2.94 -8.08 6.32
N THR A 336 3.38 -7.45 7.43
CA THR A 336 3.21 -6.02 7.71
C THR A 336 3.95 -5.20 6.65
N LEU A 337 3.28 -4.20 6.07
CA LEU A 337 3.85 -3.28 5.09
C LEU A 337 4.26 -1.94 5.73
N TYR A 338 5.09 -1.17 5.02
CA TYR A 338 5.55 0.14 5.49
C TYR A 338 4.40 1.13 5.77
N PRO A 339 3.36 1.27 4.91
CA PRO A 339 2.20 2.12 5.22
C PRO A 339 1.49 1.74 6.54
N ASP A 340 1.35 0.44 6.84
CA ASP A 340 0.73 -0.04 8.09
C ASP A 340 1.52 0.44 9.33
N VAL A 341 2.85 0.48 9.20
CA VAL A 341 3.74 0.97 10.27
C VAL A 341 3.58 2.48 10.48
N VAL A 342 3.50 3.25 9.40
CA VAL A 342 3.33 4.71 9.46
C VAL A 342 1.97 5.07 10.06
N GLU A 343 0.89 4.43 9.63
CA GLU A 343 -0.46 4.67 10.13
C GLU A 343 -0.63 4.29 11.61
N SER A 344 0.08 3.27 12.08
CA SER A 344 0.09 2.90 13.51
C SER A 344 0.88 3.83 14.42
N GLY A 345 1.43 4.93 13.89
CA GLY A 345 2.09 5.99 14.66
C GLY A 345 3.58 5.79 14.92
N GLY A 346 4.27 4.94 14.12
CA GLY A 346 5.75 4.86 14.08
C GLY A 346 6.47 4.50 15.38
N GLY A 347 5.79 4.54 16.50
CA GLY A 347 6.31 4.23 17.82
C GLY A 347 6.12 2.75 18.14
N SER A 348 7.20 2.01 18.35
CA SER A 348 7.26 0.67 18.94
C SER A 348 5.92 -0.11 18.91
N GLY A 349 5.40 -0.36 17.70
CA GLY A 349 4.10 -0.97 17.42
C GLY A 349 3.91 -2.40 17.93
N THR A 350 4.82 -2.85 18.78
CA THR A 350 4.70 -4.06 19.59
C THR A 350 3.52 -4.01 20.57
N ALA A 351 3.00 -2.84 20.96
CA ALA A 351 1.93 -2.75 21.95
C ALA A 351 0.53 -3.01 21.36
N ASN A 352 0.21 -2.48 20.16
CA ASN A 352 -1.11 -2.71 19.55
C ASN A 352 -1.16 -4.02 18.76
N ILE A 353 -0.07 -4.45 18.16
CA ILE A 353 0.02 -5.74 17.47
C ILE A 353 0.01 -6.88 18.49
N LYS A 354 0.61 -6.71 19.66
CA LYS A 354 0.56 -7.70 20.76
C LYS A 354 -0.86 -7.97 21.28
N SER A 355 -1.79 -7.03 21.18
CA SER A 355 -3.18 -7.26 21.64
C SER A 355 -4.01 -8.11 20.68
N HIS A 356 -3.62 -8.21 19.40
CA HIS A 356 -4.30 -9.02 18.39
C HIS A 356 -3.64 -10.38 18.12
N HIS A 357 -2.44 -10.60 18.66
CA HIS A 357 -1.68 -11.84 18.51
C HIS A 357 -1.41 -12.56 19.85
N ASN A 358 -2.06 -12.15 20.95
CA ASN A 358 -2.17 -12.96 22.14
C ASN A 358 -3.19 -14.07 21.88
N VAL A 359 -2.66 -15.13 21.32
CA VAL A 359 -3.32 -16.37 20.93
C VAL A 359 -3.93 -16.98 22.19
N GLY A 360 -5.24 -16.79 22.38
CA GLY A 360 -5.99 -17.46 23.44
C GLY A 360 -6.05 -18.95 23.16
N GLY A 361 -5.24 -19.73 23.87
CA GLY A 361 -5.21 -21.19 23.74
C GLY A 361 -3.82 -21.80 23.67
N LEU A 362 -2.77 -20.99 23.40
CA LEU A 362 -1.39 -21.40 23.61
C LEU A 362 -1.03 -21.28 25.10
N PRO A 363 -0.09 -22.09 25.61
CA PRO A 363 0.49 -21.89 26.93
C PRO A 363 0.99 -20.45 27.10
N GLU A 364 0.72 -19.81 28.24
CA GLU A 364 1.06 -18.39 28.51
C GLU A 364 2.55 -18.07 28.31
N ASP A 365 3.40 -19.06 28.24
CA ASP A 365 4.85 -19.04 28.09
C ASP A 365 5.33 -19.13 26.63
N LEU A 366 4.45 -19.42 25.65
CA LEU A 366 4.80 -19.49 24.22
C LEU A 366 4.59 -18.13 23.56
N GLN A 367 5.64 -17.29 23.60
CA GLN A 367 5.70 -16.03 22.85
C GLN A 367 6.46 -16.27 21.54
N PHE A 368 5.80 -16.14 20.39
CA PHE A 368 6.48 -16.12 19.11
C PHE A 368 7.27 -14.82 18.94
N GLU A 369 8.48 -14.94 18.41
CA GLU A 369 9.20 -13.81 17.86
C GLU A 369 8.68 -13.52 16.46
N LEU A 370 8.35 -12.24 16.19
CA LEU A 370 7.82 -11.82 14.89
C LEU A 370 8.95 -11.66 13.88
N VAL A 371 8.73 -12.21 12.67
CA VAL A 371 9.56 -12.01 11.49
C VAL A 371 8.74 -11.20 10.48
N GLU A 372 9.12 -9.94 10.25
CA GLU A 372 8.40 -9.00 9.41
C GLU A 372 9.26 -8.59 8.20
N PRO A 373 9.35 -9.44 7.17
CA PRO A 373 10.26 -9.19 6.04
C PRO A 373 9.86 -8.01 5.16
N LEU A 374 8.60 -7.60 5.20
CA LEU A 374 8.03 -6.56 4.32
C LEU A 374 7.86 -5.21 5.03
N ARG A 375 8.22 -5.10 6.31
CA ARG A 375 7.95 -3.94 7.18
C ARG A 375 8.46 -2.60 6.62
N ALA A 376 9.53 -2.64 5.83
CA ALA A 376 10.12 -1.47 5.21
C ALA A 376 9.66 -1.23 3.77
N LEU A 377 8.70 -1.98 3.24
CA LEU A 377 8.37 -2.02 1.80
C LEU A 377 6.97 -1.48 1.52
N PHE A 378 6.85 -0.78 0.39
CA PHE A 378 5.56 -0.46 -0.22
C PHE A 378 5.03 -1.64 -1.03
N LYS A 379 3.73 -1.66 -1.31
CA LYS A 379 3.06 -2.79 -1.97
C LYS A 379 3.55 -3.07 -3.40
N ASP A 380 3.95 -2.05 -4.12
CA ASP A 380 4.54 -2.17 -5.46
C ASP A 380 5.93 -2.80 -5.41
N GLU A 381 6.76 -2.44 -4.41
CA GLU A 381 8.05 -3.08 -4.16
C GLU A 381 7.88 -4.56 -3.79
N VAL A 382 6.89 -4.89 -2.97
CA VAL A 382 6.55 -6.28 -2.63
C VAL A 382 6.20 -7.10 -3.87
N ARG A 383 5.42 -6.53 -4.79
CA ARG A 383 5.11 -7.21 -6.06
C ARG A 383 6.34 -7.44 -6.92
N GLU A 384 7.23 -6.45 -7.00
CA GLU A 384 8.47 -6.59 -7.78
C GLU A 384 9.40 -7.66 -7.17
N ILE A 385 9.53 -7.67 -5.84
CA ILE A 385 10.25 -8.72 -5.11
C ILE A 385 9.64 -10.10 -5.39
N GLY A 386 8.31 -10.20 -5.37
CA GLY A 386 7.61 -11.44 -5.70
C GLY A 386 7.93 -11.96 -7.10
N ARG A 387 8.00 -11.08 -8.11
CA ARG A 387 8.41 -11.47 -9.49
C ARG A 387 9.84 -11.98 -9.52
N GLN A 388 10.76 -11.30 -8.86
CA GLN A 388 12.17 -11.69 -8.81
C GLN A 388 12.40 -13.00 -8.06
N LEU A 389 11.56 -13.31 -7.07
CA LEU A 389 11.54 -14.61 -6.38
C LEU A 389 10.85 -15.71 -7.21
N GLY A 390 10.37 -15.40 -8.41
CA GLY A 390 9.74 -16.37 -9.31
C GLY A 390 8.32 -16.76 -8.96
N LEU A 391 7.61 -15.94 -8.18
CA LEU A 391 6.21 -16.19 -7.87
C LEU A 391 5.34 -16.06 -9.13
N PRO A 392 4.28 -16.89 -9.28
CA PRO A 392 3.36 -16.80 -10.40
C PRO A 392 2.69 -15.42 -10.50
N GLU A 393 2.59 -14.86 -11.71
CA GLU A 393 1.98 -13.54 -11.93
C GLU A 393 0.53 -13.48 -11.44
N VAL A 394 -0.22 -14.58 -11.51
CA VAL A 394 -1.58 -14.70 -10.97
C VAL A 394 -1.65 -14.41 -9.45
N ILE A 395 -0.55 -14.58 -8.72
CA ILE A 395 -0.45 -14.27 -7.30
C ILE A 395 0.07 -12.84 -7.12
N VAL A 396 1.14 -12.46 -7.82
CA VAL A 396 1.80 -11.17 -7.68
C VAL A 396 0.94 -10.00 -8.16
N ALA A 397 0.28 -10.14 -9.32
CA ALA A 397 -0.61 -9.12 -9.88
C ALA A 397 -2.04 -9.18 -9.34
N ARG A 398 -2.32 -10.08 -8.38
CA ARG A 398 -3.66 -10.22 -7.83
C ARG A 398 -4.20 -8.89 -7.32
N GLN A 399 -5.41 -8.55 -7.77
CA GLN A 399 -6.14 -7.39 -7.24
C GLN A 399 -6.42 -7.58 -5.75
N PRO A 400 -6.53 -6.49 -4.97
CA PRO A 400 -6.92 -6.56 -3.56
C PRO A 400 -8.19 -7.39 -3.38
N PHE A 401 -8.19 -8.23 -2.35
CA PHE A 401 -9.35 -9.04 -1.99
C PHE A 401 -9.52 -8.96 -0.47
N PRO A 402 -10.72 -8.70 0.02
CA PRO A 402 -10.93 -8.47 1.44
C PRO A 402 -10.71 -9.75 2.25
N GLY A 403 -10.19 -9.61 3.49
CA GLY A 403 -9.99 -10.74 4.41
C GLY A 403 -11.24 -11.60 4.62
N PRO A 404 -12.47 -11.02 4.76
CA PRO A 404 -13.71 -11.80 4.84
C PRO A 404 -14.11 -12.52 3.54
N GLY A 405 -13.36 -12.38 2.48
CA GLY A 405 -13.61 -13.05 1.21
C GLY A 405 -14.94 -12.68 0.56
N LEU A 406 -15.56 -13.64 -0.11
CA LEU A 406 -16.86 -13.47 -0.75
C LEU A 406 -18.02 -13.30 0.25
N GLY A 407 -17.81 -13.56 1.54
CA GLY A 407 -18.84 -13.45 2.57
C GLY A 407 -19.46 -12.05 2.67
N ILE A 408 -18.68 -10.98 2.42
CA ILE A 408 -19.14 -9.59 2.42
C ILE A 408 -19.53 -9.09 1.01
N ARG A 409 -19.60 -9.97 0.04
CA ARG A 409 -20.09 -9.68 -1.31
C ARG A 409 -21.41 -10.40 -1.61
N ILE A 410 -22.03 -10.99 -0.59
CA ILE A 410 -23.38 -11.55 -0.62
C ILE A 410 -24.27 -10.69 0.26
N ILE A 411 -25.11 -9.85 -0.34
CA ILE A 411 -26.07 -9.04 0.39
C ILE A 411 -27.22 -9.96 0.84
N GLY A 412 -27.21 -10.32 2.12
CA GLY A 412 -28.06 -11.33 2.72
C GLY A 412 -27.28 -12.40 3.46
N SER A 413 -27.92 -13.53 3.79
CA SER A 413 -27.24 -14.66 4.45
C SER A 413 -26.27 -15.37 3.51
N VAL A 414 -25.18 -15.89 4.08
CA VAL A 414 -24.14 -16.63 3.34
C VAL A 414 -24.44 -18.13 3.46
N ASP A 415 -24.51 -18.80 2.33
CA ASP A 415 -24.62 -20.25 2.22
C ASP A 415 -23.87 -20.76 0.97
N LYS A 416 -23.74 -22.07 0.86
CA LYS A 416 -22.96 -22.71 -0.20
C LYS A 416 -23.52 -22.42 -1.61
N GLU A 417 -24.83 -22.40 -1.79
CA GLU A 417 -25.46 -22.16 -3.10
C GLU A 417 -25.22 -20.72 -3.55
N ARG A 418 -25.40 -19.75 -2.66
CA ARG A 418 -25.15 -18.33 -2.95
C ARG A 418 -23.67 -18.06 -3.22
N LEU A 419 -22.76 -18.75 -2.52
CA LEU A 419 -21.32 -18.66 -2.78
C LEU A 419 -20.96 -19.18 -4.16
N GLU A 420 -21.50 -20.33 -4.59
CA GLU A 420 -21.25 -20.86 -5.92
C GLU A 420 -21.75 -19.92 -7.04
N ILE A 421 -22.94 -19.32 -6.87
CA ILE A 421 -23.46 -18.31 -7.77
C ILE A 421 -22.47 -17.14 -7.90
N LEU A 422 -22.03 -16.60 -6.75
CA LEU A 422 -21.12 -15.45 -6.74
C LEU A 422 -19.72 -15.80 -7.26
N ARG A 423 -19.17 -16.96 -6.89
CA ARG A 423 -17.86 -17.43 -7.42
C ARG A 423 -17.85 -17.50 -8.94
N HIS A 424 -18.91 -18.06 -9.52
CA HIS A 424 -19.02 -18.19 -10.97
C HIS A 424 -19.14 -16.82 -11.64
N ALA A 425 -19.97 -15.93 -11.11
CA ALA A 425 -20.11 -14.57 -11.61
C ALA A 425 -18.80 -13.76 -11.50
N ASP A 426 -18.08 -13.86 -10.37
CA ASP A 426 -16.79 -13.21 -10.16
C ASP A 426 -15.72 -13.76 -11.13
N ALA A 427 -15.68 -15.07 -11.34
CA ALA A 427 -14.76 -15.70 -12.27
C ALA A 427 -14.97 -15.21 -13.72
N ILE A 428 -16.23 -15.13 -14.17
CA ILE A 428 -16.58 -14.60 -15.50
C ILE A 428 -16.15 -13.13 -15.63
N ALA A 429 -16.48 -12.30 -14.66
CA ALA A 429 -16.13 -10.87 -14.70
C ALA A 429 -14.61 -10.69 -14.79
N ARG A 430 -13.84 -11.38 -13.94
CA ARG A 430 -12.36 -11.33 -13.97
C ARG A 430 -11.80 -11.82 -15.30
N ALA A 431 -12.30 -12.92 -15.84
CA ALA A 431 -11.84 -13.46 -17.10
C ALA A 431 -12.04 -12.46 -18.26
N GLU A 432 -13.19 -11.80 -18.35
CA GLU A 432 -13.46 -10.82 -19.40
C GLU A 432 -12.62 -9.54 -19.23
N LEU A 433 -12.35 -9.10 -17.99
CA LEU A 433 -11.46 -7.97 -17.74
C LEU A 433 -10.01 -8.27 -18.14
N THR A 434 -9.52 -9.47 -17.83
CA THR A 434 -8.18 -9.95 -18.24
C THR A 434 -8.09 -10.05 -19.77
N LEU A 435 -9.08 -10.66 -20.43
CA LEU A 435 -9.12 -10.76 -21.90
C LEU A 435 -9.16 -9.39 -22.58
N ALA A 436 -9.73 -8.39 -21.94
CA ALA A 436 -9.76 -7.01 -22.43
C ALA A 436 -8.47 -6.21 -22.09
N GLY A 437 -7.51 -6.79 -21.38
CA GLY A 437 -6.26 -6.13 -20.98
C GLY A 437 -6.46 -5.01 -19.94
N LEU A 438 -7.53 -5.10 -19.13
CA LEU A 438 -7.93 -4.04 -18.19
C LEU A 438 -7.40 -4.26 -16.76
N ASP A 439 -6.71 -5.35 -16.48
CA ASP A 439 -6.21 -5.71 -15.13
C ASP A 439 -5.37 -4.60 -14.48
N ASN A 440 -4.55 -3.91 -15.28
CA ASN A 440 -3.67 -2.85 -14.78
C ASN A 440 -4.35 -1.47 -14.68
N SER A 441 -5.51 -1.30 -15.29
CA SER A 441 -6.26 -0.03 -15.29
C SER A 441 -7.34 0.03 -14.21
N ILE A 442 -7.65 -1.11 -13.59
CA ILE A 442 -8.67 -1.28 -12.58
C ILE A 442 -8.00 -1.67 -11.28
N TRP A 443 -8.20 -0.86 -10.23
CA TRP A 443 -7.70 -1.19 -8.89
C TRP A 443 -8.34 -2.48 -8.36
N GLN A 444 -9.67 -2.56 -8.48
CA GLN A 444 -10.48 -3.69 -8.02
C GLN A 444 -11.84 -3.67 -8.72
N CYS A 445 -12.42 -4.83 -8.97
CA CYS A 445 -13.79 -4.96 -9.45
C CYS A 445 -14.58 -5.94 -8.55
N PRO A 446 -15.10 -5.48 -7.39
CA PRO A 446 -16.04 -6.28 -6.61
C PRO A 446 -17.24 -6.71 -7.45
N VAL A 447 -17.52 -8.01 -7.41
CA VAL A 447 -18.76 -8.61 -7.93
C VAL A 447 -19.62 -8.96 -6.73
N VAL A 448 -20.87 -8.46 -6.68
CA VAL A 448 -21.73 -8.55 -5.52
C VAL A 448 -23.03 -9.26 -5.88
N LEU A 449 -23.43 -10.23 -5.09
CA LEU A 449 -24.72 -10.93 -5.21
C LEU A 449 -25.77 -10.26 -4.31
N LEU A 450 -26.84 -9.74 -4.91
CA LEU A 450 -28.01 -9.25 -4.17
C LEU A 450 -28.92 -10.44 -3.84
N ALA A 451 -28.51 -11.24 -2.86
CA ALA A 451 -29.13 -12.54 -2.58
C ALA A 451 -30.57 -12.45 -2.05
N ASP A 452 -30.91 -11.36 -1.37
CA ASP A 452 -32.26 -11.14 -0.83
C ASP A 452 -33.17 -10.36 -1.80
N VAL A 453 -32.67 -10.04 -3.01
CA VAL A 453 -33.45 -9.37 -4.07
C VAL A 453 -33.83 -10.40 -5.14
N ARG A 454 -35.12 -10.39 -5.56
CA ARG A 454 -35.59 -11.17 -6.70
C ARG A 454 -35.94 -10.25 -7.85
N SER A 455 -35.25 -10.43 -8.96
CA SER A 455 -35.50 -9.72 -10.22
C SER A 455 -36.34 -10.57 -11.15
N VAL A 456 -37.29 -9.95 -11.83
CA VAL A 456 -38.09 -10.61 -12.87
C VAL A 456 -37.30 -10.63 -14.17
N GLY A 457 -37.20 -11.78 -14.79
CA GLY A 457 -36.62 -11.99 -16.11
C GLY A 457 -37.55 -12.76 -17.03
N VAL A 458 -37.22 -12.81 -18.30
CA VAL A 458 -37.85 -13.65 -19.31
C VAL A 458 -36.74 -14.47 -19.93
N GLN A 459 -36.81 -15.79 -19.77
CA GLN A 459 -35.87 -16.73 -20.40
C GLN A 459 -36.69 -17.80 -21.13
N GLY A 460 -36.54 -17.89 -22.44
CA GLY A 460 -37.46 -18.63 -23.27
C GLY A 460 -38.86 -18.02 -23.25
N ASP A 461 -39.92 -18.83 -23.18
CA ASP A 461 -41.31 -18.39 -23.18
C ASP A 461 -41.88 -18.14 -21.77
N GLY A 462 -41.05 -18.21 -20.71
CA GLY A 462 -41.49 -18.14 -19.32
C GLY A 462 -40.88 -16.96 -18.54
N ARG A 463 -41.63 -16.50 -17.51
CA ARG A 463 -41.08 -15.61 -16.47
C ARG A 463 -40.12 -16.37 -15.58
N THR A 464 -38.96 -15.78 -15.32
CA THR A 464 -38.00 -16.28 -14.34
C THR A 464 -37.81 -15.27 -13.21
N TYR A 465 -37.40 -15.78 -12.05
CA TYR A 465 -37.10 -14.97 -10.87
C TYR A 465 -35.68 -15.33 -10.44
N GLY A 466 -34.76 -14.43 -10.70
CA GLY A 466 -33.35 -14.60 -10.39
C GLY A 466 -32.79 -13.48 -9.53
N HIS A 467 -31.54 -13.61 -9.13
CA HIS A 467 -30.81 -12.61 -8.39
C HIS A 467 -30.12 -11.61 -9.34
N PRO A 468 -30.04 -10.32 -8.97
CA PRO A 468 -29.14 -9.40 -9.62
C PRO A 468 -27.69 -9.60 -9.15
N ILE A 469 -26.75 -9.41 -10.08
CA ILE A 469 -25.32 -9.25 -9.82
C ILE A 469 -24.95 -7.77 -10.01
N VAL A 470 -24.19 -7.21 -9.09
CA VAL A 470 -23.61 -5.86 -9.20
C VAL A 470 -22.15 -5.98 -9.59
N LEU A 471 -21.75 -5.19 -10.58
CA LEU A 471 -20.34 -4.96 -10.92
C LEU A 471 -19.93 -3.60 -10.35
N ARG A 472 -18.83 -3.55 -9.60
CA ARG A 472 -18.28 -2.31 -9.05
C ARG A 472 -16.81 -2.13 -9.46
N PRO A 473 -16.51 -1.85 -10.73
CA PRO A 473 -15.15 -1.55 -11.15
C PRO A 473 -14.73 -0.18 -10.60
N VAL A 474 -13.60 -0.12 -9.90
CA VAL A 474 -13.06 1.11 -9.31
C VAL A 474 -11.59 1.30 -9.69
N SER A 475 -11.23 2.55 -9.92
CA SER A 475 -9.87 3.02 -10.08
C SER A 475 -9.47 3.82 -8.84
N SER A 476 -8.30 3.53 -8.30
CA SER A 476 -7.74 4.20 -7.13
C SER A 476 -6.21 4.09 -7.18
N GLU A 477 -5.52 4.97 -6.46
CA GLU A 477 -4.07 4.86 -6.25
C GLU A 477 -3.73 4.34 -4.85
N ASP A 478 -4.55 4.69 -3.85
CA ASP A 478 -4.28 4.44 -2.42
C ASP A 478 -5.44 3.76 -1.67
N ALA A 479 -6.55 3.47 -2.33
CA ALA A 479 -7.81 3.00 -1.75
C ALA A 479 -8.51 3.99 -0.79
N MET A 480 -7.93 5.14 -0.48
CA MET A 480 -8.58 6.17 0.37
C MET A 480 -9.67 6.88 -0.42
N THR A 481 -9.37 7.25 -1.66
CA THR A 481 -10.31 7.77 -2.64
C THR A 481 -10.40 6.84 -3.83
N ALA A 482 -11.58 6.70 -4.42
CA ALA A 482 -11.77 5.91 -5.62
C ALA A 482 -12.89 6.50 -6.50
N ASP A 483 -12.70 6.41 -7.80
CA ASP A 483 -13.78 6.67 -8.76
C ASP A 483 -14.18 5.36 -9.44
N TRP A 484 -15.42 5.29 -9.94
CA TRP A 484 -15.83 4.15 -10.73
C TRP A 484 -15.11 4.13 -12.08
N THR A 485 -14.64 2.96 -12.50
CA THR A 485 -13.94 2.79 -13.77
C THR A 485 -14.93 2.71 -14.93
N ARG A 486 -14.73 3.55 -15.95
CA ARG A 486 -15.58 3.56 -17.16
C ARG A 486 -15.12 2.40 -18.06
N LEU A 487 -15.67 1.23 -17.81
CA LEU A 487 -15.42 0.07 -18.66
C LEU A 487 -15.97 0.29 -20.07
N PRO A 488 -15.29 -0.21 -21.13
CA PRO A 488 -15.85 -0.24 -22.48
C PRO A 488 -17.20 -0.97 -22.50
N TYR A 489 -18.17 -0.40 -23.20
CA TYR A 489 -19.54 -0.96 -23.25
C TYR A 489 -19.61 -2.38 -23.83
N ASP A 490 -18.72 -2.73 -24.76
CA ASP A 490 -18.61 -4.08 -25.31
C ASP A 490 -18.11 -5.09 -24.28
N VAL A 491 -17.20 -4.69 -23.38
CA VAL A 491 -16.74 -5.53 -22.25
C VAL A 491 -17.88 -5.74 -21.25
N LEU A 492 -18.60 -4.65 -20.90
CA LEU A 492 -19.78 -4.75 -20.02
C LEU A 492 -20.86 -5.65 -20.62
N ALA A 493 -21.11 -5.55 -21.92
CA ALA A 493 -22.07 -6.39 -22.61
C ALA A 493 -21.66 -7.85 -22.58
N LYS A 494 -20.37 -8.18 -22.79
CA LYS A 494 -19.85 -9.55 -22.72
C LYS A 494 -19.99 -10.13 -21.31
N ILE A 495 -19.55 -9.37 -20.27
CA ILE A 495 -19.69 -9.78 -18.87
C ILE A 495 -21.16 -10.07 -18.54
N SER A 496 -22.06 -9.14 -18.88
CA SER A 496 -23.48 -9.28 -18.61
C SER A 496 -24.09 -10.51 -19.31
N ASN A 497 -23.78 -10.68 -20.62
CA ASN A 497 -24.30 -11.82 -21.39
C ASN A 497 -23.79 -13.15 -20.83
N ARG A 498 -22.50 -13.24 -20.50
CA ARG A 498 -21.93 -14.46 -19.94
C ARG A 498 -22.54 -14.78 -18.57
N ILE A 499 -22.61 -13.82 -17.67
CA ILE A 499 -23.17 -14.02 -16.32
C ILE A 499 -24.62 -14.50 -16.43
N THR A 500 -25.47 -13.83 -17.22
CA THR A 500 -26.88 -14.19 -17.31
C THR A 500 -27.16 -15.51 -18.06
N ASN A 501 -26.23 -16.00 -18.88
CA ASN A 501 -26.34 -17.25 -19.60
C ASN A 501 -25.67 -18.44 -18.90
N GLU A 502 -24.56 -18.20 -18.19
CA GLU A 502 -23.74 -19.26 -17.62
C GLU A 502 -23.99 -19.46 -16.12
N VAL A 503 -24.42 -18.40 -15.39
CA VAL A 503 -24.65 -18.48 -13.94
C VAL A 503 -26.11 -18.76 -13.63
N LYS A 504 -26.34 -19.91 -12.98
CA LYS A 504 -27.68 -20.31 -12.57
C LYS A 504 -28.32 -19.26 -11.64
N ASP A 505 -29.63 -19.08 -11.74
CA ASP A 505 -30.44 -18.18 -10.90
C ASP A 505 -30.04 -16.70 -10.93
N VAL A 506 -29.28 -16.28 -11.96
CA VAL A 506 -28.97 -14.87 -12.22
C VAL A 506 -29.65 -14.43 -13.52
N ASN A 507 -30.41 -13.34 -13.49
CA ASN A 507 -31.11 -12.83 -14.64
C ASN A 507 -30.88 -11.33 -14.89
N ARG A 508 -29.99 -10.70 -14.11
CA ARG A 508 -29.69 -9.26 -14.24
C ARG A 508 -28.29 -8.93 -13.77
N VAL A 509 -27.62 -8.07 -14.53
CA VAL A 509 -26.35 -7.43 -14.14
C VAL A 509 -26.56 -5.93 -14.08
N VAL A 510 -26.05 -5.28 -13.03
CA VAL A 510 -26.11 -3.83 -12.82
C VAL A 510 -24.68 -3.30 -12.56
N LEU A 511 -24.45 -2.04 -12.90
CA LEU A 511 -23.18 -1.35 -12.71
C LEU A 511 -23.35 -0.30 -11.58
N ASP A 512 -22.46 -0.35 -10.58
CA ASP A 512 -22.34 0.68 -9.55
C ASP A 512 -21.39 1.79 -10.02
N VAL A 513 -21.93 3.01 -10.13
CA VAL A 513 -21.24 4.21 -10.64
C VAL A 513 -20.91 5.22 -9.53
N THR A 514 -20.87 4.77 -8.28
CA THR A 514 -20.64 5.61 -7.11
C THR A 514 -19.15 5.77 -6.84
N SER A 515 -18.68 7.00 -6.61
CA SER A 515 -17.31 7.30 -6.16
C SER A 515 -17.14 7.06 -4.65
N LYS A 516 -15.91 6.98 -4.20
CA LYS A 516 -15.53 6.96 -2.78
C LYS A 516 -14.74 8.25 -2.45
N PRO A 517 -15.23 9.12 -1.55
CA PRO A 517 -16.55 9.12 -0.94
C PRO A 517 -17.67 9.42 -1.95
N PRO A 518 -18.99 9.21 -1.65
CA PRO A 518 -19.55 8.78 -0.35
C PRO A 518 -19.61 7.25 -0.18
N GLY A 519 -19.49 6.47 -1.26
CA GLY A 519 -19.50 5.01 -1.15
C GLY A 519 -18.17 4.45 -0.65
N THR A 520 -18.17 3.19 -0.21
CA THR A 520 -16.94 2.41 0.04
C THR A 520 -16.59 1.57 -1.20
N ILE A 521 -15.40 0.96 -1.25
CA ILE A 521 -15.04 0.04 -2.36
C ILE A 521 -15.88 -1.23 -2.25
N GLU A 522 -15.88 -1.88 -1.08
CA GLU A 522 -16.78 -3.02 -0.82
C GLU A 522 -18.17 -2.53 -0.46
N TRP A 523 -19.19 -3.36 -0.72
CA TRP A 523 -20.58 -3.02 -0.44
C TRP A 523 -20.99 -3.30 1.02
N GLU A 524 -20.39 -4.33 1.63
CA GLU A 524 -20.55 -4.67 3.05
C GLU A 524 -19.23 -4.59 3.82
#